data_ffc7659c8943d11b1c9ddebb4ea069b7
#
_entry.id   ffc7659c8943d11b1c9ddebb4ea069b7
#
_cell.length_a   1.000
_cell.length_b   1.000
_cell.length_c   1.000
_cell.angle_alpha   90.00
_cell.angle_beta   90.00
_cell.angle_gamma   90.00
#
_symmetry.space_group_name_H-M   'P 1'
#
loop_
_entity.id
_entity.type
_entity.pdbx_description
1 polymer ?
#
loop_
_entity_poly.entity_id
_entity_poly.type
_entity_poly.pdbx_seq_one_letter_code
_entity_poly.pdbx_strand_id
1 'polypeptide(L)'
;MITWGWTGMAHDASLAVFNDNGLEFAAHSERYSRIKNDRNLHPDLIAEALEYGKPDHIYFYEKPWLKKTRQLYAGQYTLLNKESPTTYMRKFYKDAPRCTTTSHHLSHAAAGYYTNPFDCAHAAVLVLDSIGEWDTVSIWEGKGTKLRKRWS
;
A
#
# COMPACT_ATOMS: atom_id res chain seq x y z
N MET A 1 1.35 5.99 18.52
CA MET A 1 1.86 6.35 17.17
C MET A 1 0.81 5.97 16.12
N ILE A 2 0.48 6.87 15.18
CA ILE A 2 -0.52 6.62 14.13
C ILE A 2 0.20 6.41 12.79
N THR A 3 -0.09 5.30 12.14
CA THR A 3 0.49 4.94 10.84
C THR A 3 -0.62 4.71 9.83
N TRP A 4 -0.52 5.35 8.67
CA TRP A 4 -1.40 5.11 7.55
C TRP A 4 -0.69 4.29 6.48
N GLY A 5 -1.37 3.25 5.99
CA GLY A 5 -0.99 2.52 4.78
C GLY A 5 -2.03 2.77 3.69
N TRP A 6 -1.61 3.05 2.46
CA TRP A 6 -2.57 3.29 1.39
C TRP A 6 -2.11 2.77 0.03
N THR A 7 -3.10 2.46 -0.81
CA THR A 7 -2.93 2.14 -2.22
C THR A 7 -3.74 3.11 -3.07
N GLY A 8 -3.40 3.21 -4.35
CA GLY A 8 -4.13 4.05 -5.30
C GLY A 8 -3.28 4.47 -6.48
N MET A 9 -3.78 5.45 -7.25
CA MET A 9 -3.13 5.99 -8.45
C MET A 9 -3.07 5.00 -9.63
N ALA A 10 -3.45 3.74 -9.42
CA ALA A 10 -3.52 2.71 -10.46
C ALA A 10 -4.92 2.07 -10.50
N HIS A 11 -5.32 1.36 -9.47
CA HIS A 11 -6.62 0.73 -9.27
C HIS A 11 -6.84 0.52 -7.77
N ASP A 12 -8.08 0.21 -7.37
CA ASP A 12 -8.46 -0.23 -6.02
C ASP A 12 -7.89 0.64 -4.89
N ALA A 13 -8.09 1.96 -4.98
CA ALA A 13 -7.60 2.86 -3.95
C ALA A 13 -8.21 2.52 -2.58
N SER A 14 -7.35 2.36 -1.58
CA SER A 14 -7.73 2.03 -0.22
C SER A 14 -6.78 2.65 0.79
N LEU A 15 -7.24 2.77 2.03
CA LEU A 15 -6.47 3.29 3.15
C LEU A 15 -6.76 2.48 4.40
N ALA A 16 -5.72 2.24 5.18
CA ALA A 16 -5.79 1.63 6.50
C ALA A 16 -5.07 2.49 7.54
N VAL A 17 -5.62 2.57 8.72
CA VAL A 17 -5.08 3.29 9.88
C VAL A 17 -4.71 2.29 10.96
N PHE A 18 -3.47 2.37 11.43
CA PHE A 18 -2.95 1.59 12.54
C PHE A 18 -2.52 2.50 13.68
N ASN A 19 -2.69 2.02 14.90
CA ASN A 19 -2.07 2.60 16.08
C ASN A 19 -1.28 1.52 16.87
N ASP A 20 -0.90 1.82 18.09
CA ASP A 20 -0.14 0.89 18.93
C ASP A 20 -0.96 -0.36 19.35
N ASN A 21 -2.29 -0.31 19.23
CA ASN A 21 -3.18 -1.44 19.53
C ASN A 21 -3.47 -2.32 18.28
N GLY A 22 -3.13 -1.85 17.07
CA GLY A 22 -3.33 -2.59 15.82
C GLY A 22 -4.09 -1.81 14.76
N LEU A 23 -4.87 -2.54 13.95
CA LEU A 23 -5.70 -1.96 12.87
C LEU A 23 -6.96 -1.33 13.47
N GLU A 24 -7.12 -0.03 13.30
CA GLU A 24 -8.29 0.73 13.78
C GLU A 24 -9.32 0.97 12.66
N PHE A 25 -8.85 1.17 11.43
CA PHE A 25 -9.72 1.46 10.31
C PHE A 25 -9.12 0.94 9.00
N ALA A 26 -9.96 0.42 8.11
CA ALA A 26 -9.57 0.11 6.74
C ALA A 26 -10.77 0.17 5.81
N ALA A 27 -10.64 0.89 4.69
CA ALA A 27 -11.69 0.95 3.69
C ALA A 27 -11.14 1.18 2.27
N HIS A 28 -11.95 0.77 1.29
CA HIS A 28 -11.73 1.07 -0.13
C HIS A 28 -12.51 2.32 -0.54
N SER A 29 -11.90 3.13 -1.41
CA SER A 29 -12.53 4.32 -1.98
C SER A 29 -13.83 4.02 -2.71
N GLU A 30 -13.97 2.84 -3.33
CA GLU A 30 -15.19 2.43 -4.03
C GLU A 30 -16.43 2.37 -3.12
N ARG A 31 -16.27 2.26 -1.80
CA ARG A 31 -17.37 2.29 -0.83
C ARG A 31 -18.00 3.68 -0.73
N TYR A 32 -17.20 4.71 -0.96
CA TYR A 32 -17.59 6.12 -0.93
C TYR A 32 -17.98 6.63 -2.32
N SER A 33 -17.12 6.40 -3.32
CA SER A 33 -17.32 6.88 -4.69
C SER A 33 -18.37 6.11 -5.48
N ARG A 34 -18.69 4.86 -5.08
CA ARG A 34 -19.54 3.91 -5.81
C ARG A 34 -19.01 3.56 -7.21
N ILE A 35 -17.73 3.81 -7.45
CA ILE A 35 -17.03 3.46 -8.68
C ILE A 35 -16.21 2.20 -8.41
N LYS A 36 -16.51 1.11 -9.12
CA LYS A 36 -15.76 -0.16 -8.98
C LYS A 36 -14.30 0.03 -9.40
N ASN A 37 -13.39 -0.51 -8.61
CA ASN A 37 -11.94 -0.43 -8.81
C ASN A 37 -11.43 1.03 -8.90
N ASP A 38 -12.07 1.97 -8.16
CA ASP A 38 -11.68 3.37 -8.18
C ASP A 38 -10.19 3.50 -7.86
N ARG A 39 -9.49 4.19 -8.75
CA ARG A 39 -8.05 4.44 -8.63
C ARG A 39 -7.69 5.60 -7.71
N ASN A 40 -8.68 6.41 -7.36
CA ASN A 40 -8.47 7.63 -6.58
C ASN A 40 -8.98 7.46 -5.14
N LEU A 41 -8.23 8.01 -4.18
CA LEU A 41 -8.73 8.15 -2.82
C LEU A 41 -9.92 9.11 -2.81
N HIS A 42 -10.98 8.75 -2.08
CA HIS A 42 -12.15 9.59 -1.90
C HIS A 42 -11.93 10.57 -0.74
N PRO A 43 -12.35 11.83 -0.85
CA PRO A 43 -12.23 12.81 0.26
C PRO A 43 -12.86 12.33 1.58
N ASP A 44 -14.06 11.73 1.51
CA ASP A 44 -14.74 11.25 2.72
C ASP A 44 -14.01 10.07 3.38
N LEU A 45 -13.35 9.20 2.60
CA LEU A 45 -12.47 8.17 3.14
C LEU A 45 -11.33 8.77 3.97
N ILE A 46 -10.74 9.87 3.49
CA ILE A 46 -9.66 10.57 4.21
C ILE A 46 -10.22 11.28 5.44
N ALA A 47 -11.41 11.89 5.34
CA ALA A 47 -12.06 12.55 6.47
C ALA A 47 -12.35 11.55 7.58
N GLU A 48 -12.92 10.39 7.27
CA GLU A 48 -13.17 9.32 8.23
C GLU A 48 -11.86 8.77 8.83
N ALA A 49 -10.83 8.55 8.02
CA ALA A 49 -9.52 8.11 8.52
C ALA A 49 -8.90 9.09 9.53
N LEU A 50 -9.11 10.40 9.35
CA LEU A 50 -8.63 11.44 10.28
C LEU A 50 -9.34 11.39 11.65
N GLU A 51 -10.54 10.82 11.75
CA GLU A 51 -11.25 10.63 13.03
C GLU A 51 -10.49 9.63 13.94
N TYR A 52 -9.78 8.67 13.34
CA TYR A 52 -8.93 7.72 14.05
C TYR A 52 -7.53 8.28 14.40
N GLY A 53 -7.17 9.42 13.86
CA GLY A 53 -5.98 10.19 14.21
C GLY A 53 -5.14 10.64 13.03
N LYS A 54 -4.44 11.74 13.24
CA LYS A 54 -3.49 12.29 12.26
C LYS A 54 -2.28 11.37 12.14
N PRO A 55 -1.80 11.06 10.92
CA PRO A 55 -0.69 10.13 10.73
C PRO A 55 0.65 10.76 11.14
N ASP A 56 1.40 10.04 11.96
CA ASP A 56 2.83 10.28 12.20
C ASP A 56 3.66 9.75 11.02
N HIS A 57 3.21 8.63 10.43
CA HIS A 57 3.84 7.97 9.30
C HIS A 57 2.82 7.57 8.24
N ILE A 58 3.21 7.72 6.96
CA ILE A 58 2.40 7.28 5.82
C ILE A 58 3.24 6.36 4.94
N TYR A 59 2.70 5.19 4.62
CA TYR A 59 3.29 4.22 3.73
C TYR A 59 2.47 4.05 2.46
N PHE A 60 3.18 4.01 1.32
CA PHE A 60 2.62 3.72 0.01
C PHE A 60 3.11 2.34 -0.48
N TYR A 61 2.22 1.54 -1.03
CA TYR A 61 2.36 0.11 -1.26
C TYR A 61 3.40 -0.32 -2.31
N GLU A 62 3.89 0.60 -3.16
CA GLU A 62 4.86 0.28 -4.22
C GLU A 62 5.94 1.37 -4.34
N LYS A 63 6.99 1.07 -5.10
CA LYS A 63 8.04 2.05 -5.48
C LYS A 63 7.71 2.64 -6.83
N PRO A 64 7.16 3.86 -6.92
CA PRO A 64 6.69 4.44 -8.19
C PRO A 64 7.76 4.55 -9.27
N TRP A 65 9.02 4.74 -8.88
CA TRP A 65 10.11 4.85 -9.83
C TRP A 65 10.42 3.52 -10.52
N LEU A 66 10.38 2.38 -9.80
CA LEU A 66 10.54 1.05 -10.39
C LEU A 66 9.41 0.73 -11.38
N LYS A 67 8.18 1.06 -11.00
CA LYS A 67 7.02 0.93 -11.89
C LYS A 67 7.20 1.78 -13.15
N LYS A 68 7.65 3.02 -13.02
CA LYS A 68 7.92 3.91 -14.16
C LYS A 68 8.99 3.34 -15.08
N THR A 69 10.11 2.82 -14.56
CA THR A 69 11.17 2.23 -15.41
C THR A 69 10.64 1.02 -16.17
N ARG A 70 9.84 0.16 -15.53
CA ARG A 70 9.20 -0.96 -16.21
C ARG A 70 8.21 -0.50 -17.30
N GLN A 71 7.37 0.49 -17.00
CA GLN A 71 6.41 1.04 -17.96
C GLN A 71 7.12 1.67 -19.18
N LEU A 72 8.23 2.36 -18.95
CA LEU A 72 9.08 2.88 -20.02
C LEU A 72 9.67 1.74 -20.88
N TYR A 73 10.21 0.70 -20.24
CA TYR A 73 10.76 -0.46 -20.93
C TYR A 73 9.69 -1.19 -21.77
N ALA A 74 8.47 -1.30 -21.25
CA ALA A 74 7.33 -1.93 -21.92
C ALA A 74 6.61 -1.02 -22.95
N GLY A 75 7.09 0.20 -23.21
CA GLY A 75 6.44 1.14 -24.13
C GLY A 75 5.10 1.71 -23.65
N GLN A 76 4.79 1.59 -22.36
CA GLN A 76 3.52 2.00 -21.76
C GLN A 76 3.53 3.48 -21.33
N TYR A 77 3.91 4.38 -22.21
CA TYR A 77 4.12 5.81 -21.90
C TYR A 77 2.87 6.52 -21.38
N THR A 78 1.68 6.11 -21.83
CA THR A 78 0.39 6.70 -21.40
C THR A 78 0.02 6.38 -19.94
N LEU A 79 0.60 5.34 -19.36
CA LEU A 79 0.34 4.92 -17.98
C LEU A 79 1.28 5.57 -16.97
N LEU A 80 2.25 6.39 -17.43
CA LEU A 80 3.21 7.06 -16.55
C LEU A 80 2.53 8.10 -15.66
N ASN A 81 2.42 7.79 -14.38
CA ASN A 81 1.98 8.77 -13.40
C ASN A 81 3.13 9.72 -13.03
N LYS A 82 2.94 11.01 -13.26
CA LYS A 82 3.95 12.05 -12.97
C LYS A 82 3.96 12.48 -11.50
N GLU A 83 2.89 12.24 -10.79
CA GLU A 83 2.72 12.69 -9.43
C GLU A 83 3.37 11.75 -8.41
N SER A 84 3.93 12.32 -7.33
CA SER A 84 4.46 11.53 -6.22
C SER A 84 3.34 11.15 -5.23
N PRO A 85 3.45 10.00 -4.51
CA PRO A 85 2.49 9.65 -3.46
C PRO A 85 2.31 10.73 -2.40
N THR A 86 3.39 11.43 -2.03
CA THR A 86 3.34 12.53 -1.06
C THR A 86 2.54 13.71 -1.59
N THR A 87 2.80 14.13 -2.84
CA THR A 87 2.07 15.24 -3.45
C THR A 87 0.59 14.91 -3.61
N TYR A 88 0.29 13.66 -4.00
CA TYR A 88 -1.06 13.17 -4.13
C TYR A 88 -1.82 13.20 -2.78
N MET A 89 -1.23 12.67 -1.71
CA MET A 89 -1.85 12.67 -0.37
C MET A 89 -2.11 14.08 0.15
N ARG A 90 -1.20 15.02 -0.12
CA ARG A 90 -1.34 16.42 0.32
C ARG A 90 -2.47 17.20 -0.35
N LYS A 91 -3.09 16.67 -1.39
CA LYS A 91 -4.32 17.25 -1.94
C LYS A 91 -5.52 17.07 -1.02
N PHE A 92 -5.53 15.99 -0.23
CA PHE A 92 -6.59 15.64 0.71
C PHE A 92 -6.26 16.10 2.13
N TYR A 93 -5.02 15.92 2.52
CA TYR A 93 -4.51 16.33 3.83
C TYR A 93 -3.19 17.10 3.66
N LYS A 94 -3.30 18.44 3.73
CA LYS A 94 -2.19 19.36 3.41
C LYS A 94 -0.96 19.12 4.27
N ASP A 95 -1.16 18.81 5.56
CA ASP A 95 -0.08 18.60 6.54
C ASP A 95 0.41 17.14 6.56
N ALA A 96 0.03 16.35 5.56
CA ALA A 96 0.47 14.96 5.46
C ALA A 96 2.01 14.86 5.48
N PRO A 97 2.58 13.99 6.33
CA PRO A 97 4.00 13.71 6.32
C PRO A 97 4.43 13.11 4.98
N ARG A 98 5.74 13.03 4.77
CA ARG A 98 6.27 12.39 3.56
C ARG A 98 5.87 10.92 3.51
N CYS A 99 5.30 10.48 2.39
CA CYS A 99 5.00 9.07 2.17
C CYS A 99 6.30 8.27 1.98
N THR A 100 6.49 7.26 2.80
CA THR A 100 7.51 6.23 2.61
C THR A 100 6.98 5.21 1.62
N THR A 101 7.78 4.83 0.62
CA THR A 101 7.39 3.81 -0.35
C THR A 101 8.00 2.46 0.03
N THR A 102 7.25 1.38 -0.12
CA THR A 102 7.74 0.02 0.09
C THR A 102 7.78 -0.74 -1.24
N SER A 103 8.32 -1.94 -1.30
CA SER A 103 8.22 -2.74 -2.52
C SER A 103 6.84 -3.41 -2.60
N HIS A 104 6.31 -3.55 -3.81
CA HIS A 104 4.98 -4.11 -4.08
C HIS A 104 4.79 -5.49 -3.43
N HIS A 105 5.68 -6.43 -3.71
CA HIS A 105 5.60 -7.77 -3.13
C HIS A 105 5.84 -7.81 -1.61
N LEU A 106 6.60 -6.85 -1.04
CA LEU A 106 6.71 -6.73 0.42
C LEU A 106 5.37 -6.32 1.04
N SER A 107 4.62 -5.44 0.38
CA SER A 107 3.28 -5.03 0.86
C SER A 107 2.33 -6.22 0.89
N HIS A 108 2.30 -7.05 -0.16
CA HIS A 108 1.50 -8.28 -0.19
C HIS A 108 1.95 -9.28 0.88
N ALA A 109 3.26 -9.53 1.00
CA ALA A 109 3.80 -10.43 2.00
C ALA A 109 3.50 -9.97 3.43
N ALA A 110 3.61 -8.66 3.70
CA ALA A 110 3.28 -8.08 4.99
C ALA A 110 1.78 -8.22 5.31
N ALA A 111 0.91 -7.92 4.34
CA ALA A 111 -0.52 -8.12 4.52
C ALA A 111 -0.84 -9.57 4.86
N GLY A 112 -0.33 -10.54 4.11
CA GLY A 112 -0.59 -11.96 4.37
C GLY A 112 0.02 -12.45 5.69
N TYR A 113 1.21 -12.00 6.05
CA TYR A 113 1.90 -12.45 7.25
C TYR A 113 1.35 -11.84 8.54
N TYR A 114 1.16 -10.52 8.60
CA TYR A 114 0.76 -9.83 9.83
C TYR A 114 -0.74 -9.88 10.11
N THR A 115 -1.56 -10.22 9.13
CA THR A 115 -3.02 -10.39 9.30
C THR A 115 -3.49 -11.84 9.27
N ASN A 116 -2.55 -12.82 9.25
CA ASN A 116 -2.93 -14.22 9.24
C ASN A 116 -3.60 -14.60 10.60
N PRO A 117 -4.60 -15.50 10.59
CA PRO A 117 -5.30 -15.90 11.79
C PRO A 117 -4.57 -17.00 12.59
N PHE A 118 -3.42 -17.46 12.09
CA PHE A 118 -2.70 -18.57 12.70
C PHE A 118 -1.70 -18.05 13.72
N ASP A 119 -1.66 -18.66 14.89
CA ASP A 119 -0.62 -18.41 15.90
C ASP A 119 0.68 -19.12 15.47
N CYS A 120 1.38 -18.53 14.52
CA CYS A 120 2.64 -19.06 14.00
C CYS A 120 3.74 -17.99 14.08
N ALA A 121 4.73 -18.27 14.92
CA ALA A 121 5.94 -17.41 15.03
C ALA A 121 6.85 -17.49 13.79
N HIS A 122 6.65 -18.47 12.91
CA HIS A 122 7.44 -18.71 11.71
C HIS A 122 6.57 -19.21 10.57
N ALA A 123 6.60 -18.54 9.44
CA ALA A 123 5.79 -18.87 8.28
C ALA A 123 6.52 -18.61 6.96
N ALA A 124 6.17 -19.41 5.95
CA ALA A 124 6.49 -19.10 4.55
C ALA A 124 5.31 -18.32 3.95
N VAL A 125 5.62 -17.24 3.23
CA VAL A 125 4.62 -16.44 2.50
C VAL A 125 4.94 -16.50 1.03
N LEU A 126 3.98 -17.00 0.24
CA LEU A 126 4.05 -17.01 -1.22
C LEU A 126 3.22 -15.84 -1.75
N VAL A 127 3.86 -14.97 -2.51
CA VAL A 127 3.20 -13.88 -3.22
C VAL A 127 3.11 -14.23 -4.70
N LEU A 128 1.89 -14.26 -5.23
CA LEU A 128 1.58 -14.45 -6.64
C LEU A 128 0.82 -13.22 -7.14
N ASP A 129 1.39 -12.53 -8.10
CA ASP A 129 0.82 -11.33 -8.69
C ASP A 129 0.95 -11.36 -10.22
N SER A 130 0.10 -10.62 -10.92
CA SER A 130 0.23 -10.49 -12.38
C SER A 130 1.55 -9.82 -12.74
N ILE A 131 1.86 -8.69 -12.11
CA ILE A 131 3.15 -8.03 -12.11
C ILE A 131 3.24 -6.92 -11.07
N GLY A 132 4.07 -7.10 -10.05
CA GLY A 132 4.38 -6.09 -9.03
C GLY A 132 5.77 -5.50 -9.22
N GLU A 133 5.86 -4.28 -9.75
CA GLU A 133 7.13 -3.67 -10.15
C GLU A 133 7.82 -4.51 -11.23
N TRP A 134 8.69 -5.44 -10.88
CA TRP A 134 9.39 -6.37 -11.78
C TRP A 134 9.18 -7.86 -11.41
N ASP A 135 8.58 -8.13 -10.25
CA ASP A 135 8.33 -9.48 -9.75
C ASP A 135 6.90 -9.92 -10.09
N THR A 136 6.73 -11.20 -10.44
CA THR A 136 5.42 -11.86 -10.59
C THR A 136 5.19 -12.88 -9.49
N VAL A 137 6.28 -13.48 -8.99
CA VAL A 137 6.26 -14.46 -7.89
C VAL A 137 7.36 -14.12 -6.92
N SER A 138 7.11 -14.24 -5.62
CA SER A 138 8.17 -14.16 -4.62
C SER A 138 7.85 -15.00 -3.39
N ILE A 139 8.90 -15.50 -2.75
CA ILE A 139 8.80 -16.28 -1.52
C ILE A 139 9.48 -15.51 -0.39
N TRP A 140 8.78 -15.42 0.73
CA TRP A 140 9.23 -14.71 1.92
C TRP A 140 9.20 -15.62 3.13
N GLU A 141 10.11 -15.40 4.03
CA GLU A 141 10.12 -15.99 5.36
C GLU A 141 9.71 -14.94 6.38
N GLY A 142 8.64 -15.24 7.11
CA GLY A 142 8.20 -14.46 8.27
C GLY A 142 8.67 -15.12 9.56
N LYS A 143 9.34 -14.36 10.43
CA LYS A 143 9.74 -14.83 11.76
C LYS A 143 9.61 -13.71 12.79
N GLY A 144 8.68 -13.89 13.74
CA GLY A 144 8.33 -12.85 14.70
C GLY A 144 7.88 -11.58 13.96
N THR A 145 8.56 -10.46 14.15
CA THR A 145 8.24 -9.18 13.50
C THR A 145 9.02 -8.93 12.19
N LYS A 146 9.72 -9.94 11.66
CA LYS A 146 10.59 -9.76 10.49
C LYS A 146 10.09 -10.56 9.30
N LEU A 147 10.07 -9.91 8.13
CA LEU A 147 9.89 -10.52 6.82
C LEU A 147 11.17 -10.42 6.01
N ARG A 148 11.60 -11.54 5.43
CA ARG A 148 12.79 -11.62 4.59
C ARG A 148 12.46 -12.28 3.26
N LYS A 149 12.73 -11.60 2.15
CA LYS A 149 12.63 -12.18 0.81
C LYS A 149 13.66 -13.29 0.67
N ARG A 150 13.22 -14.43 0.21
CA ARG A 150 14.08 -15.62 -0.03
C ARG A 150 14.29 -15.85 -1.51
N TRP A 151 13.30 -15.54 -2.32
CA TRP A 151 13.34 -15.76 -3.76
C TRP A 151 12.37 -14.83 -4.49
N SER A 152 12.69 -14.46 -5.76
CA SER A 152 11.81 -13.82 -6.77
C SER A 152 12.37 -13.98 -8.17
#